data_0c4a0659acbb878ea0427bdbd7a38864
#
_entry.id   0c4a0659acbb878ea0427bdbd7a38864
#
_cell.length_a   1.000
_cell.length_b   1.000
_cell.length_c   1.000
_cell.angle_alpha   90.00
_cell.angle_beta   90.00
_cell.angle_gamma   90.00
#
_symmetry.space_group_name_H-M   'P 1'
#
loop_
_entity.id
_entity.type
_entity.pdbx_description
1 polymer ?
#
loop_
_entity_poly.entity_id
_entity_poly.type
_entity_poly.pdbx_seq_one_letter_code
_entity_poly.pdbx_strand_id
1 'polypeptide(L)'
;HPSDLIVSVHPLAIAPALRALRSLGKLQVPLVTVVTDLVTGHALWYHRKAALTLVPTRAAFQRAVDCRLDPKRVKVVGLPVADRFCQPVGDKNALRAQLEWPAEQPVILLVGGGEGMGPLEENAHAIDEARLPAILVVIAGRNKDLKARLEAHNWSRPTLIYGFVHEMPDFMRAADIIVTKAGPGTISEALNAGLPMVLYSRLPGQEEGNVTYVTANGAGIWAPQPDLIVTALRDWIEHPEHRQKAAAAARQLARPDAAQQIAHILAAKLGVE
;
A
#
# COMPACT_ATOMS: atom_id res chain seq x y z
N HIS A 1 2.24 -5.62 -32.52
CA HIS A 1 0.80 -5.89 -32.64
C HIS A 1 0.05 -4.58 -32.82
N PRO A 2 -1.04 -4.55 -33.65
CA PRO A 2 -1.96 -3.42 -33.67
C PRO A 2 -2.57 -3.23 -32.26
N SER A 3 -2.65 -1.99 -31.80
CA SER A 3 -3.22 -1.64 -30.50
C SER A 3 -4.09 -0.41 -30.66
N ASP A 4 -5.27 -0.41 -30.07
CA ASP A 4 -6.22 0.71 -30.11
C ASP A 4 -5.99 1.70 -28.98
N LEU A 5 -5.32 1.25 -27.89
CA LEU A 5 -4.96 2.02 -26.71
C LEU A 5 -3.67 1.47 -26.09
N ILE A 6 -2.82 2.34 -25.57
CA ILE A 6 -1.66 1.96 -24.75
C ILE A 6 -1.88 2.46 -23.34
N VAL A 7 -1.74 1.58 -22.35
CA VAL A 7 -1.78 1.93 -20.92
C VAL A 7 -0.39 1.75 -20.33
N SER A 8 0.16 2.81 -19.75
CA SER A 8 1.44 2.75 -19.06
C SER A 8 1.22 2.82 -17.55
N VAL A 9 1.73 1.81 -16.86
CA VAL A 9 1.77 1.73 -15.38
C VAL A 9 3.19 1.93 -14.83
N HIS A 10 4.10 2.47 -15.68
CA HIS A 10 5.48 2.72 -15.28
C HIS A 10 6.02 4.01 -15.94
N PRO A 11 6.67 4.92 -15.20
CA PRO A 11 7.09 6.24 -15.69
C PRO A 11 8.10 6.16 -16.84
N LEU A 12 9.02 5.19 -16.81
CA LEU A 12 10.06 5.04 -17.83
C LEU A 12 9.52 4.55 -19.19
N ALA A 13 8.32 3.96 -19.23
CA ALA A 13 7.73 3.44 -20.47
C ALA A 13 7.01 4.53 -21.30
N ILE A 14 6.60 5.64 -20.68
CA ILE A 14 5.74 6.65 -21.32
C ILE A 14 6.43 7.34 -22.51
N ALA A 15 7.58 7.93 -22.30
CA ALA A 15 8.28 8.68 -23.35
C ALA A 15 8.79 7.78 -24.50
N PRO A 16 9.35 6.56 -24.24
CA PRO A 16 9.66 5.60 -25.30
C PRO A 16 8.45 5.18 -26.12
N ALA A 17 7.32 4.85 -25.49
CA ALA A 17 6.09 4.47 -26.18
C ALA A 17 5.58 5.60 -27.09
N LEU A 18 5.55 6.84 -26.62
CA LEU A 18 5.16 7.99 -27.43
C LEU A 18 6.12 8.26 -28.60
N ARG A 19 7.42 8.03 -28.43
CA ARG A 19 8.40 8.11 -29.51
C ARG A 19 8.16 7.02 -30.56
N ALA A 20 7.93 5.79 -30.13
CA ALA A 20 7.64 4.67 -31.00
C ALA A 20 6.36 4.91 -31.85
N LEU A 21 5.27 5.38 -31.19
CA LEU A 21 4.04 5.75 -31.90
C LEU A 21 4.28 6.81 -32.99
N ARG A 22 5.12 7.80 -32.69
CA ARG A 22 5.49 8.83 -33.68
C ARG A 22 6.26 8.23 -34.86
N SER A 23 7.27 7.40 -34.60
CA SER A 23 8.10 6.77 -35.66
C SER A 23 7.27 5.86 -36.56
N LEU A 24 6.24 5.23 -36.04
CA LEU A 24 5.34 4.33 -36.73
C LEU A 24 4.18 5.06 -37.44
N GLY A 25 4.07 6.38 -37.32
CA GLY A 25 2.94 7.15 -37.86
C GLY A 25 1.61 6.87 -37.18
N LYS A 26 1.62 6.32 -35.96
CA LYS A 26 0.43 5.87 -35.19
C LYS A 26 0.09 6.81 -34.01
N LEU A 27 0.23 8.13 -34.22
CA LEU A 27 -0.07 9.15 -33.21
C LEU A 27 -1.56 9.20 -32.78
N GLN A 28 -2.46 8.61 -33.59
CA GLN A 28 -3.88 8.46 -33.28
C GLN A 28 -4.14 7.45 -32.12
N VAL A 29 -3.22 6.52 -31.88
CA VAL A 29 -3.35 5.57 -30.76
C VAL A 29 -3.13 6.31 -29.45
N PRO A 30 -4.16 6.45 -28.58
CA PRO A 30 -4.02 7.17 -27.33
C PRO A 30 -3.13 6.41 -26.35
N LEU A 31 -2.28 7.15 -25.62
CA LEU A 31 -1.56 6.63 -24.48
C LEU A 31 -2.17 7.20 -23.21
N VAL A 32 -2.59 6.31 -22.29
CA VAL A 32 -3.08 6.64 -20.95
C VAL A 32 -2.03 6.23 -19.93
N THR A 33 -1.78 7.12 -18.97
CA THR A 33 -0.89 6.84 -17.83
C THR A 33 -1.72 6.54 -16.60
N VAL A 34 -1.43 5.42 -15.92
CA VAL A 34 -1.95 5.10 -14.58
C VAL A 34 -0.79 5.23 -13.60
N VAL A 35 -0.81 6.29 -12.80
CA VAL A 35 0.25 6.59 -11.82
C VAL A 35 0.09 5.66 -10.61
N THR A 36 1.15 4.92 -10.29
CA THR A 36 1.18 3.97 -9.16
C THR A 36 1.98 4.50 -7.96
N ASP A 37 2.49 5.73 -8.03
CA ASP A 37 3.04 6.46 -6.90
C ASP A 37 1.93 7.26 -6.19
N LEU A 38 1.77 7.07 -4.88
CA LEU A 38 0.60 7.56 -4.15
C LEU A 38 0.53 9.10 -4.06
N VAL A 39 1.68 9.76 -3.88
CA VAL A 39 1.78 11.22 -3.71
C VAL A 39 2.92 11.82 -4.54
N THR A 40 4.17 11.48 -4.20
CA THR A 40 5.40 12.08 -4.75
C THR A 40 5.87 11.40 -6.03
N GLY A 41 4.97 11.25 -7.01
CA GLY A 41 5.32 10.67 -8.30
C GLY A 41 6.44 11.45 -8.99
N HIS A 42 7.43 10.72 -9.53
CA HIS A 42 8.51 11.31 -10.32
C HIS A 42 7.95 12.06 -11.55
N ALA A 43 8.59 13.17 -11.95
CA ALA A 43 8.10 14.01 -13.07
C ALA A 43 7.93 13.24 -14.40
N LEU A 44 8.62 12.13 -14.59
CA LEU A 44 8.48 11.25 -15.77
C LEU A 44 7.08 10.62 -15.90
N TRP A 45 6.27 10.57 -14.85
CA TRP A 45 4.87 10.15 -14.92
C TRP A 45 4.02 11.13 -15.74
N TYR A 46 4.37 12.43 -15.72
CA TYR A 46 3.50 13.52 -16.15
C TYR A 46 3.88 14.02 -17.55
N HIS A 47 3.59 13.21 -18.57
CA HIS A 47 3.95 13.55 -19.95
C HIS A 47 2.80 14.25 -20.68
N ARG A 48 3.00 15.52 -21.12
CA ARG A 48 1.96 16.38 -21.73
C ARG A 48 1.28 15.80 -22.98
N LYS A 49 1.88 14.82 -23.63
CA LYS A 49 1.30 14.15 -24.80
C LYS A 49 0.50 12.91 -24.46
N ALA A 50 0.45 12.50 -23.18
CA ALA A 50 -0.48 11.48 -22.74
C ALA A 50 -1.91 11.97 -22.96
N ALA A 51 -2.75 11.09 -23.49
CA ALA A 51 -4.16 11.42 -23.77
C ALA A 51 -4.96 11.62 -22.47
N LEU A 52 -4.56 10.89 -21.41
CA LEU A 52 -5.15 10.98 -20.07
C LEU A 52 -4.11 10.50 -19.05
N THR A 53 -4.15 11.07 -17.85
CA THR A 53 -3.35 10.65 -16.70
C THR A 53 -4.28 10.36 -15.53
N LEU A 54 -4.27 9.11 -15.06
CA LEU A 54 -5.06 8.65 -13.93
C LEU A 54 -4.15 8.64 -12.70
N VAL A 55 -4.55 9.29 -11.63
CA VAL A 55 -3.74 9.49 -10.43
C VAL A 55 -4.45 8.96 -9.19
N PRO A 56 -3.72 8.47 -8.17
CA PRO A 56 -4.33 7.84 -7.01
C PRO A 56 -4.96 8.82 -6.02
N THR A 57 -4.43 10.02 -5.89
CA THR A 57 -4.83 10.96 -4.83
C THR A 57 -4.97 12.38 -5.34
N ARG A 58 -5.62 13.24 -4.55
CA ARG A 58 -5.67 14.68 -4.80
C ARG A 58 -4.27 15.32 -4.78
N ALA A 59 -3.37 14.83 -3.93
CA ALA A 59 -1.99 15.31 -3.88
C ALA A 59 -1.24 14.96 -5.17
N ALA A 60 -1.41 13.73 -5.70
CA ALA A 60 -0.86 13.35 -7.01
C ALA A 60 -1.49 14.13 -8.18
N PHE A 61 -2.77 14.50 -8.08
CA PHE A 61 -3.39 15.42 -9.04
C PHE A 61 -2.71 16.80 -9.01
N GLN A 62 -2.52 17.39 -7.85
CA GLN A 62 -1.83 18.67 -7.73
C GLN A 62 -0.41 18.57 -8.28
N ARG A 63 0.31 17.50 -7.97
CA ARG A 63 1.65 17.23 -8.54
C ARG A 63 1.65 17.18 -10.07
N ALA A 64 0.62 16.58 -10.68
CA ALA A 64 0.47 16.54 -12.13
C ALA A 64 0.28 17.96 -12.71
N VAL A 65 -0.54 18.79 -12.07
CA VAL A 65 -0.76 20.20 -12.45
C VAL A 65 0.52 21.02 -12.30
N ASP A 66 1.28 20.83 -11.22
CA ASP A 66 2.58 21.48 -11.01
C ASP A 66 3.61 21.09 -12.09
N CYS A 67 3.51 19.86 -12.60
CA CYS A 67 4.25 19.38 -13.77
C CYS A 67 3.68 19.89 -15.10
N ARG A 68 2.74 20.86 -15.05
CA ARG A 68 2.12 21.53 -16.20
C ARG A 68 1.28 20.60 -17.10
N LEU A 69 0.64 19.58 -16.53
CA LEU A 69 -0.43 18.87 -17.22
C LEU A 69 -1.70 19.73 -17.25
N ASP A 70 -2.48 19.59 -18.33
CA ASP A 70 -3.82 20.14 -18.39
C ASP A 70 -4.71 19.42 -17.34
N PRO A 71 -5.31 20.12 -16.37
CA PRO A 71 -6.17 19.51 -15.34
C PRO A 71 -7.32 18.70 -15.94
N LYS A 72 -7.83 19.06 -17.14
CA LYS A 72 -8.88 18.32 -17.85
C LYS A 72 -8.45 16.93 -18.29
N ARG A 73 -7.13 16.68 -18.37
CA ARG A 73 -6.53 15.40 -18.74
C ARG A 73 -6.00 14.63 -17.53
N VAL A 74 -6.37 15.03 -16.31
CA VAL A 74 -5.98 14.33 -15.09
C VAL A 74 -7.24 13.95 -14.31
N LYS A 75 -7.36 12.67 -13.89
CA LYS A 75 -8.48 12.19 -13.07
C LYS A 75 -7.96 11.46 -11.85
N VAL A 76 -8.58 11.73 -10.70
CA VAL A 76 -8.30 11.00 -9.45
C VAL A 76 -9.19 9.77 -9.42
N VAL A 77 -8.57 8.58 -9.34
CA VAL A 77 -9.26 7.28 -9.41
C VAL A 77 -8.91 6.33 -8.24
N GLY A 78 -7.90 6.65 -7.44
CA GLY A 78 -7.32 5.72 -6.47
C GLY A 78 -6.14 4.93 -7.07
N LEU A 79 -5.41 4.21 -6.21
CA LEU A 79 -4.37 3.30 -6.63
C LEU A 79 -4.98 1.91 -6.83
N PRO A 80 -4.86 1.31 -8.02
CA PRO A 80 -5.43 0.00 -8.26
C PRO A 80 -4.67 -1.07 -7.49
N VAL A 81 -5.40 -1.88 -6.74
CA VAL A 81 -4.92 -3.08 -6.06
C VAL A 81 -5.75 -4.28 -6.53
N ALA A 82 -5.27 -5.49 -6.28
CA ALA A 82 -5.99 -6.70 -6.69
C ALA A 82 -7.34 -6.81 -5.94
N ASP A 83 -8.38 -7.31 -6.63
CA ASP A 83 -9.76 -7.39 -6.10
C ASP A 83 -9.87 -8.11 -4.76
N ARG A 84 -8.99 -9.07 -4.51
CA ARG A 84 -8.93 -9.79 -3.22
C ARG A 84 -8.62 -8.89 -2.02
N PHE A 85 -7.97 -7.71 -2.21
CA PHE A 85 -7.75 -6.69 -1.18
C PHE A 85 -8.93 -5.71 -1.07
N CYS A 86 -9.89 -5.76 -1.99
CA CYS A 86 -11.04 -4.89 -2.03
C CYS A 86 -12.30 -5.52 -1.43
N GLN A 87 -12.22 -6.79 -1.01
CA GLN A 87 -13.33 -7.50 -0.40
C GLN A 87 -13.64 -6.93 1.00
N PRO A 88 -14.90 -6.94 1.44
CA PRO A 88 -15.28 -6.54 2.79
C PRO A 88 -14.48 -7.31 3.85
N VAL A 89 -14.23 -6.68 4.99
CA VAL A 89 -13.45 -7.29 6.08
C VAL A 89 -14.10 -8.58 6.59
N GLY A 90 -15.44 -8.65 6.58
CA GLY A 90 -16.17 -9.82 7.07
C GLY A 90 -16.07 -9.99 8.59
N ASP A 91 -16.25 -11.24 9.05
CA ASP A 91 -16.08 -11.59 10.45
C ASP A 91 -14.59 -11.85 10.74
N LYS A 92 -13.98 -10.94 11.50
CA LYS A 92 -12.58 -11.00 11.89
C LYS A 92 -12.25 -12.25 12.74
N ASN A 93 -13.16 -12.69 13.61
CA ASN A 93 -12.96 -13.85 14.46
C ASN A 93 -12.99 -15.15 13.65
N ALA A 94 -13.88 -15.24 12.67
CA ALA A 94 -13.92 -16.36 11.74
C ALA A 94 -12.64 -16.45 10.89
N LEU A 95 -12.11 -15.31 10.41
CA LEU A 95 -10.84 -15.26 9.70
C LEU A 95 -9.66 -15.68 10.60
N ARG A 96 -9.62 -15.23 11.84
CA ARG A 96 -8.60 -15.63 12.81
C ARG A 96 -8.64 -17.13 13.08
N ALA A 97 -9.83 -17.71 13.24
CA ALA A 97 -9.99 -19.14 13.40
C ALA A 97 -9.46 -19.94 12.21
N GLN A 98 -9.71 -19.48 10.97
CA GLN A 98 -9.18 -20.08 9.74
C GLN A 98 -7.65 -20.00 9.64
N LEU A 99 -7.06 -18.91 10.16
CA LEU A 99 -5.62 -18.67 10.19
C LEU A 99 -4.94 -19.31 11.42
N GLU A 100 -5.71 -19.95 12.30
CA GLU A 100 -5.25 -20.49 13.59
C GLU A 100 -4.63 -19.42 14.50
N TRP A 101 -5.14 -18.17 14.40
CA TRP A 101 -4.72 -17.06 15.23
C TRP A 101 -5.62 -16.95 16.46
N PRO A 102 -5.05 -16.64 17.66
CA PRO A 102 -5.85 -16.40 18.85
C PRO A 102 -6.84 -15.24 18.65
N ALA A 103 -8.09 -15.45 19.11
CA ALA A 103 -9.18 -14.50 18.89
C ALA A 103 -9.14 -13.27 19.79
N GLU A 104 -8.65 -13.41 21.02
CA GLU A 104 -8.90 -12.47 22.12
C GLU A 104 -7.88 -11.34 22.27
N GLN A 105 -6.74 -11.45 21.61
CA GLN A 105 -5.68 -10.45 21.72
C GLN A 105 -5.58 -9.61 20.44
N PRO A 106 -5.17 -8.34 20.56
CA PRO A 106 -4.82 -7.56 19.37
C PRO A 106 -3.72 -8.23 18.56
N VAL A 107 -3.85 -8.19 17.24
CA VAL A 107 -2.88 -8.75 16.30
C VAL A 107 -2.09 -7.64 15.62
N ILE A 108 -0.78 -7.65 15.81
CA ILE A 108 0.20 -6.79 15.14
C ILE A 108 0.76 -7.55 13.94
N LEU A 109 0.53 -7.05 12.73
CA LEU A 109 1.06 -7.60 11.49
C LEU A 109 2.31 -6.80 11.07
N LEU A 110 3.49 -7.39 11.21
CA LEU A 110 4.77 -6.77 10.82
C LEU A 110 5.20 -7.28 9.45
N VAL A 111 5.36 -6.36 8.49
CA VAL A 111 5.61 -6.71 7.08
C VAL A 111 6.82 -5.95 6.53
N GLY A 112 7.82 -6.68 6.00
CA GLY A 112 9.01 -6.13 5.34
C GLY A 112 8.88 -5.93 3.82
N GLY A 113 7.68 -6.14 3.27
CA GLY A 113 7.46 -6.25 1.83
C GLY A 113 7.83 -7.62 1.28
N GLY A 114 7.60 -7.84 -0.03
CA GLY A 114 7.75 -9.16 -0.65
C GLY A 114 9.14 -9.79 -0.53
N GLU A 115 10.17 -8.97 -0.43
CA GLU A 115 11.58 -9.41 -0.32
C GLU A 115 12.09 -9.45 1.14
N GLY A 116 11.27 -9.10 2.14
CA GLY A 116 11.68 -9.09 3.54
C GLY A 116 12.87 -8.17 3.83
N MET A 117 12.91 -7.00 3.19
CA MET A 117 14.01 -6.05 3.34
C MET A 117 13.76 -5.03 4.45
N GLY A 118 14.83 -4.45 4.96
CA GLY A 118 14.84 -3.43 6.01
C GLY A 118 15.02 -4.04 7.41
N PRO A 119 14.86 -3.25 8.48
CA PRO A 119 15.12 -3.64 9.86
C PRO A 119 13.98 -4.48 10.46
N LEU A 120 13.48 -5.49 9.70
CA LEU A 120 12.32 -6.30 10.12
C LEU A 120 12.61 -7.08 11.40
N GLU A 121 13.79 -7.70 11.46
CA GLU A 121 14.24 -8.51 12.61
C GLU A 121 14.43 -7.64 13.85
N GLU A 122 15.09 -6.50 13.72
CA GLU A 122 15.28 -5.54 14.82
C GLU A 122 13.94 -5.03 15.36
N ASN A 123 13.01 -4.67 14.46
CA ASN A 123 11.68 -4.23 14.86
C ASN A 123 10.88 -5.35 15.53
N ALA A 124 10.98 -6.60 15.06
CA ALA A 124 10.31 -7.74 15.65
C ALA A 124 10.82 -7.99 17.09
N HIS A 125 12.14 -7.95 17.30
CA HIS A 125 12.74 -8.12 18.63
C HIS A 125 12.33 -6.99 19.60
N ALA A 126 12.34 -5.74 19.14
CA ALA A 126 11.90 -4.61 19.97
C ALA A 126 10.41 -4.73 20.40
N ILE A 127 9.55 -5.21 19.51
CA ILE A 127 8.14 -5.46 19.82
C ILE A 127 8.00 -6.59 20.86
N ASP A 128 8.78 -7.66 20.73
CA ASP A 128 8.78 -8.77 21.70
C ASP A 128 9.28 -8.34 23.08
N GLU A 129 10.41 -7.62 23.13
CA GLU A 129 10.99 -7.10 24.38
C GLU A 129 10.04 -6.16 25.11
N ALA A 130 9.19 -5.44 24.39
CA ALA A 130 8.18 -4.56 24.96
C ALA A 130 7.05 -5.30 25.70
N ARG A 131 6.91 -6.62 25.53
CA ARG A 131 5.95 -7.50 26.17
C ARG A 131 4.51 -7.00 26.13
N LEU A 132 4.11 -6.39 25.01
CA LEU A 132 2.75 -5.88 24.81
C LEU A 132 1.73 -7.04 24.84
N PRO A 133 0.51 -6.84 25.40
CA PRO A 133 -0.54 -7.87 25.41
C PRO A 133 -1.17 -8.02 24.01
N ALA A 134 -0.39 -8.48 23.05
CA ALA A 134 -0.74 -8.64 21.65
C ALA A 134 -0.02 -9.85 21.04
N ILE A 135 -0.53 -10.34 19.94
CA ILE A 135 0.09 -11.36 19.10
C ILE A 135 0.91 -10.65 18.02
N LEU A 136 2.13 -11.10 17.81
CA LEU A 136 2.98 -10.63 16.73
C LEU A 136 2.93 -11.63 15.57
N VAL A 137 2.54 -11.15 14.39
CA VAL A 137 2.59 -11.90 13.13
C VAL A 137 3.64 -11.25 12.24
N VAL A 138 4.69 -11.99 11.88
CA VAL A 138 5.81 -11.47 11.08
C VAL A 138 5.82 -12.12 9.71
N ILE A 139 5.83 -11.31 8.65
CA ILE A 139 5.94 -11.76 7.27
C ILE A 139 7.34 -11.46 6.75
N ALA A 140 8.19 -12.47 6.71
CA ALA A 140 9.57 -12.39 6.22
C ALA A 140 9.66 -12.34 4.68
N GLY A 141 8.55 -12.55 3.97
CA GLY A 141 8.52 -12.57 2.51
C GLY A 141 9.38 -13.71 1.93
N ARG A 142 10.08 -13.43 0.82
CA ARG A 142 10.95 -14.42 0.16
C ARG A 142 12.31 -14.61 0.83
N ASN A 143 12.59 -13.86 1.90
CA ASN A 143 13.86 -13.95 2.63
C ASN A 143 13.86 -15.16 3.57
N LYS A 144 14.33 -16.29 3.07
CA LYS A 144 14.37 -17.56 3.81
C LYS A 144 15.33 -17.51 5.00
N ASP A 145 16.45 -16.80 4.87
CA ASP A 145 17.45 -16.68 5.94
C ASP A 145 16.90 -15.85 7.09
N LEU A 146 16.20 -14.76 6.79
CA LEU A 146 15.50 -13.96 7.80
C LEU A 146 14.44 -14.80 8.51
N LYS A 147 13.63 -15.55 7.76
CA LYS A 147 12.61 -16.44 8.33
C LYS A 147 13.24 -17.42 9.30
N ALA A 148 14.32 -18.10 8.91
CA ALA A 148 15.01 -19.08 9.76
C ALA A 148 15.56 -18.45 11.05
N ARG A 149 16.14 -17.23 11.00
CA ARG A 149 16.60 -16.52 12.19
C ARG A 149 15.46 -16.15 13.13
N LEU A 150 14.34 -15.66 12.58
CA LEU A 150 13.16 -15.32 13.36
C LEU A 150 12.53 -16.57 14.01
N GLU A 151 12.49 -17.71 13.32
CA GLU A 151 12.00 -18.99 13.85
C GLU A 151 12.91 -19.56 14.94
N ALA A 152 14.21 -19.31 14.89
CA ALA A 152 15.17 -19.75 15.89
C ALA A 152 15.17 -18.88 17.16
N HIS A 153 14.56 -17.70 17.12
CA HIS A 153 14.48 -16.81 18.29
C HIS A 153 13.52 -17.32 19.35
N ASN A 154 13.88 -17.18 20.62
CA ASN A 154 13.04 -17.55 21.74
C ASN A 154 12.10 -16.39 22.12
N TRP A 155 10.92 -16.37 21.51
CA TRP A 155 9.93 -15.30 21.68
C TRP A 155 9.32 -15.31 23.09
N SER A 156 9.23 -14.14 23.70
CA SER A 156 8.61 -13.97 25.03
C SER A 156 7.08 -13.91 24.98
N ARG A 157 6.50 -13.71 23.77
CA ARG A 157 5.06 -13.61 23.50
C ARG A 157 4.66 -14.52 22.32
N PRO A 158 3.36 -14.83 22.17
CA PRO A 158 2.88 -15.56 21.00
C PRO A 158 3.26 -14.83 19.72
N THR A 159 4.15 -15.43 18.94
CA THR A 159 4.69 -14.89 17.70
C THR A 159 4.59 -15.91 16.60
N LEU A 160 4.01 -15.52 15.47
CA LEU A 160 3.81 -16.36 14.30
C LEU A 160 4.68 -15.86 13.16
N ILE A 161 5.56 -16.72 12.65
CA ILE A 161 6.53 -16.37 11.60
C ILE A 161 6.13 -17.01 10.28
N TYR A 162 5.90 -16.16 9.26
CA TYR A 162 5.57 -16.62 7.91
C TYR A 162 6.64 -16.18 6.92
N GLY A 163 6.82 -16.98 5.87
CA GLY A 163 7.58 -16.60 4.68
C GLY A 163 6.74 -15.74 3.73
N PHE A 164 6.84 -16.03 2.43
CA PHE A 164 5.96 -15.43 1.43
C PHE A 164 4.57 -16.06 1.51
N VAL A 165 3.54 -15.24 1.68
CA VAL A 165 2.14 -15.66 1.79
C VAL A 165 1.31 -15.14 0.60
N HIS A 166 0.37 -15.94 0.15
CA HIS A 166 -0.62 -15.55 -0.87
C HIS A 166 -1.88 -14.97 -0.23
N GLU A 167 -2.12 -15.31 1.02
CA GLU A 167 -3.29 -14.96 1.84
C GLU A 167 -3.15 -13.59 2.52
N MET A 168 -2.22 -12.73 2.05
CA MET A 168 -2.01 -11.40 2.62
C MET A 168 -3.31 -10.58 2.80
N PRO A 169 -4.31 -10.66 1.90
CA PRO A 169 -5.59 -9.98 2.12
C PRO A 169 -6.29 -10.44 3.40
N ASP A 170 -6.26 -11.75 3.71
CA ASP A 170 -6.89 -12.31 4.90
C ASP A 170 -6.10 -11.93 6.16
N PHE A 171 -4.78 -11.93 6.08
CA PHE A 171 -3.89 -11.47 7.14
C PHE A 171 -4.17 -10.01 7.50
N MET A 172 -4.29 -9.13 6.49
CA MET A 172 -4.62 -7.72 6.72
C MET A 172 -6.01 -7.54 7.33
N ARG A 173 -7.01 -8.32 6.89
CA ARG A 173 -8.36 -8.26 7.44
C ARG A 173 -8.45 -8.82 8.88
N ALA A 174 -7.64 -9.83 9.21
CA ALA A 174 -7.58 -10.44 10.53
C ALA A 174 -6.77 -9.62 11.55
N ALA A 175 -5.82 -8.79 11.10
CA ALA A 175 -4.98 -7.95 11.94
C ALA A 175 -5.71 -6.73 12.51
N ASP A 176 -5.15 -6.12 13.56
CA ASP A 176 -5.64 -4.87 14.16
C ASP A 176 -4.73 -3.69 13.86
N ILE A 177 -3.44 -3.93 13.66
CA ILE A 177 -2.42 -2.92 13.36
C ILE A 177 -1.46 -3.52 12.35
N ILE A 178 -1.06 -2.74 11.35
CA ILE A 178 0.06 -3.12 10.48
C ILE A 178 1.27 -2.23 10.75
N VAL A 179 2.43 -2.86 10.90
CA VAL A 179 3.74 -2.21 10.98
C VAL A 179 4.48 -2.49 9.68
N THR A 180 4.74 -1.46 8.87
CA THR A 180 5.22 -1.65 7.50
C THR A 180 6.04 -0.47 6.97
N LYS A 181 6.61 -0.62 5.78
CA LYS A 181 7.23 0.47 5.02
C LYS A 181 6.16 1.32 4.32
N ALA A 182 6.51 2.56 3.96
CA ALA A 182 5.60 3.49 3.30
C ALA A 182 5.41 3.20 1.79
N GLY A 183 5.39 1.92 1.39
CA GLY A 183 5.16 1.52 0.01
C GLY A 183 3.73 1.79 -0.43
N PRO A 184 3.50 2.35 -1.65
CA PRO A 184 2.18 2.77 -2.11
C PRO A 184 1.17 1.61 -2.20
N GLY A 185 1.62 0.43 -2.64
CA GLY A 185 0.78 -0.77 -2.72
C GLY A 185 0.28 -1.20 -1.34
N THR A 186 1.19 -1.46 -0.40
CA THR A 186 0.83 -1.90 0.96
C THR A 186 -0.04 -0.87 1.70
N ILE A 187 0.24 0.44 1.52
CA ILE A 187 -0.63 1.48 2.08
C ILE A 187 -2.06 1.36 1.51
N SER A 188 -2.20 1.25 0.18
CA SER A 188 -3.54 1.15 -0.44
C SER A 188 -4.28 -0.12 -0.06
N GLU A 189 -3.58 -1.24 0.07
CA GLU A 189 -4.11 -2.51 0.56
C GLU A 189 -4.58 -2.39 2.03
N ALA A 190 -3.76 -1.78 2.90
CA ALA A 190 -4.12 -1.54 4.30
C ALA A 190 -5.29 -0.57 4.45
N LEU A 191 -5.37 0.48 3.63
CA LEU A 191 -6.51 1.40 3.61
C LEU A 191 -7.81 0.67 3.25
N ASN A 192 -7.79 -0.20 2.24
CA ASN A 192 -8.96 -0.99 1.85
C ASN A 192 -9.37 -2.00 2.93
N ALA A 193 -8.42 -2.56 3.68
CA ALA A 193 -8.70 -3.39 4.85
C ALA A 193 -9.16 -2.58 6.08
N GLY A 194 -9.13 -1.24 6.02
CA GLY A 194 -9.41 -0.37 7.17
C GLY A 194 -8.41 -0.56 8.31
N LEU A 195 -7.15 -0.89 7.97
CA LEU A 195 -6.12 -1.26 8.92
C LEU A 195 -5.22 -0.06 9.24
N PRO A 196 -5.12 0.38 10.51
CA PRO A 196 -4.26 1.49 10.90
C PRO A 196 -2.79 1.11 10.80
N MET A 197 -1.93 2.06 10.43
CA MET A 197 -0.55 1.81 10.03
C MET A 197 0.47 2.46 10.96
N VAL A 198 1.48 1.70 11.36
CA VAL A 198 2.75 2.23 11.91
C VAL A 198 3.79 2.11 10.81
N LEU A 199 4.24 3.25 10.28
CA LEU A 199 5.19 3.29 9.18
C LEU A 199 6.61 3.45 9.73
N TYR A 200 7.50 2.45 9.50
CA TYR A 200 8.84 2.46 10.05
C TYR A 200 9.94 2.83 9.05
N SER A 201 9.67 2.76 7.76
CA SER A 201 10.66 3.03 6.72
C SER A 201 10.03 3.57 5.46
N ARG A 202 10.81 4.29 4.67
CA ARG A 202 10.43 4.83 3.37
C ARG A 202 11.62 4.83 2.41
N LEU A 203 11.35 4.79 1.13
CA LEU A 203 12.38 5.00 0.11
C LEU A 203 12.58 6.53 -0.07
N PRO A 204 13.81 7.05 0.22
CA PRO A 204 14.10 8.47 0.07
C PRO A 204 13.86 8.98 -1.36
N GLY A 205 13.25 10.18 -1.48
CA GLY A 205 12.93 10.82 -2.77
C GLY A 205 11.65 10.32 -3.44
N GLN A 206 11.09 9.18 -2.99
CA GLN A 206 9.89 8.59 -3.61
C GLN A 206 8.70 8.43 -2.65
N GLU A 207 8.95 8.05 -1.40
CA GLU A 207 7.90 7.66 -0.46
C GLU A 207 7.66 8.65 0.69
N GLU A 208 8.37 9.81 0.74
CA GLU A 208 8.14 10.84 1.76
C GLU A 208 6.69 11.32 1.78
N GLY A 209 6.13 11.57 0.59
CA GLY A 209 4.75 12.00 0.46
C GLY A 209 3.75 10.96 0.95
N ASN A 210 4.09 9.68 0.87
CA ASN A 210 3.23 8.60 1.35
C ASN A 210 3.13 8.63 2.88
N VAL A 211 4.26 8.86 3.58
CA VAL A 211 4.28 9.05 5.03
C VAL A 211 3.38 10.23 5.41
N THR A 212 3.62 11.39 4.78
CA THR A 212 2.81 12.59 5.04
C THR A 212 1.32 12.35 4.76
N TYR A 213 0.99 11.66 3.67
CA TYR A 213 -0.39 11.33 3.31
C TYR A 213 -1.09 10.50 4.39
N VAL A 214 -0.45 9.45 4.88
CA VAL A 214 -1.00 8.57 5.92
C VAL A 214 -1.14 9.30 7.25
N THR A 215 -0.10 10.02 7.68
CA THR A 215 -0.08 10.67 9.00
C THR A 215 -0.98 11.91 9.06
N ALA A 216 -0.95 12.77 8.04
CA ALA A 216 -1.78 13.97 8.00
C ALA A 216 -3.28 13.66 7.92
N ASN A 217 -3.66 12.52 7.36
CA ASN A 217 -5.05 12.05 7.34
C ASN A 217 -5.42 11.19 8.57
N GLY A 218 -4.51 10.99 9.51
CA GLY A 218 -4.77 10.25 10.75
C GLY A 218 -4.92 8.75 10.59
N ALA A 219 -4.53 8.17 9.44
CA ALA A 219 -4.62 6.73 9.18
C ALA A 219 -3.42 5.94 9.70
N GLY A 220 -2.40 6.63 10.23
CA GLY A 220 -1.19 5.99 10.76
C GLY A 220 -0.23 6.96 11.42
N ILE A 221 0.86 6.37 11.91
CA ILE A 221 1.93 7.05 12.64
C ILE A 221 3.26 6.80 11.93
N TRP A 222 4.13 7.80 11.88
CA TRP A 222 5.52 7.66 11.45
C TRP A 222 6.42 7.33 12.64
N ALA A 223 7.04 6.17 12.64
CA ALA A 223 7.86 5.63 13.71
C ALA A 223 9.13 4.96 13.11
N PRO A 224 10.15 5.77 12.71
CA PRO A 224 11.32 5.27 11.99
C PRO A 224 12.35 4.54 12.88
N GLN A 225 12.11 4.42 14.15
CA GLN A 225 12.98 3.75 15.12
C GLN A 225 12.19 2.72 15.93
N PRO A 226 12.81 1.62 16.38
CA PRO A 226 12.11 0.55 17.10
C PRO A 226 11.39 1.02 18.37
N ASP A 227 11.98 1.92 19.14
CA ASP A 227 11.37 2.52 20.34
C ASP A 227 10.11 3.34 20.05
N LEU A 228 10.10 4.05 18.91
CA LEU A 228 8.91 4.79 18.45
C LEU A 228 7.82 3.85 17.95
N ILE A 229 8.18 2.72 17.32
CA ILE A 229 7.22 1.67 16.96
C ILE A 229 6.56 1.12 18.21
N VAL A 230 7.36 0.75 19.23
CA VAL A 230 6.86 0.24 20.51
C VAL A 230 5.94 1.25 21.21
N THR A 231 6.34 2.53 21.21
CA THR A 231 5.52 3.62 21.78
C THR A 231 4.17 3.73 21.09
N ALA A 232 4.15 3.73 19.76
CA ALA A 232 2.92 3.79 18.97
C ALA A 232 2.02 2.58 19.18
N LEU A 233 2.61 1.37 19.22
CA LEU A 233 1.88 0.13 19.47
C LEU A 233 1.29 0.09 20.88
N ARG A 234 2.06 0.51 21.89
CA ARG A 234 1.61 0.61 23.27
C ARG A 234 0.40 1.54 23.40
N ASP A 235 0.49 2.75 22.85
CA ASP A 235 -0.63 3.69 22.83
C ASP A 235 -1.89 3.06 22.21
N TRP A 236 -1.77 2.41 21.07
CA TRP A 236 -2.92 1.82 20.37
C TRP A 236 -3.48 0.54 21.00
N ILE A 237 -2.70 -0.14 21.84
CA ILE A 237 -3.15 -1.32 22.59
C ILE A 237 -3.81 -0.90 23.88
N GLU A 238 -3.21 0.05 24.62
CA GLU A 238 -3.72 0.57 25.89
C GLU A 238 -4.93 1.51 25.70
N HIS A 239 -5.01 2.20 24.53
CA HIS A 239 -6.08 3.12 24.16
C HIS A 239 -6.75 2.69 22.84
N PRO A 240 -7.63 1.68 22.86
CA PRO A 240 -8.28 1.15 21.65
C PRO A 240 -9.02 2.20 20.82
N GLU A 241 -9.51 3.27 21.46
CA GLU A 241 -10.17 4.41 20.78
C GLU A 241 -9.23 5.15 19.83
N HIS A 242 -7.95 5.30 20.14
CA HIS A 242 -6.95 5.89 19.23
C HIS A 242 -6.77 5.02 17.99
N ARG A 243 -6.63 3.70 18.18
CA ARG A 243 -6.55 2.73 17.09
C ARG A 243 -7.81 2.74 16.22
N GLN A 244 -8.99 2.77 16.84
CA GLN A 244 -10.28 2.80 16.12
C GLN A 244 -10.44 4.07 15.29
N LYS A 245 -9.99 5.22 15.81
CA LYS A 245 -9.96 6.49 15.08
C LYS A 245 -9.06 6.38 13.85
N ALA A 246 -7.86 5.82 13.97
CA ALA A 246 -6.95 5.62 12.84
C ALA A 246 -7.52 4.62 11.82
N ALA A 247 -8.17 3.55 12.27
CA ALA A 247 -8.86 2.60 11.41
C ALA A 247 -10.05 3.24 10.65
N ALA A 248 -10.79 4.12 11.30
CA ALA A 248 -11.87 4.89 10.64
C ALA A 248 -11.30 5.83 9.57
N ALA A 249 -10.20 6.52 9.85
CA ALA A 249 -9.50 7.35 8.88
C ALA A 249 -8.99 6.53 7.68
N ALA A 250 -8.42 5.34 7.93
CA ALA A 250 -8.00 4.43 6.86
C ALA A 250 -9.16 4.07 5.93
N ARG A 251 -10.32 3.70 6.48
CA ARG A 251 -11.54 3.39 5.69
C ARG A 251 -12.03 4.57 4.85
N GLN A 252 -11.92 5.81 5.34
CA GLN A 252 -12.30 7.01 4.57
C GLN A 252 -11.40 7.25 3.36
N LEU A 253 -10.13 6.85 3.44
CA LEU A 253 -9.15 6.97 2.35
C LEU A 253 -9.19 5.80 1.37
N ALA A 254 -9.86 4.71 1.71
CA ALA A 254 -9.95 3.51 0.88
C ALA A 254 -10.56 3.82 -0.50
N ARG A 255 -10.07 3.12 -1.51
CA ARG A 255 -10.56 3.18 -2.90
C ARG A 255 -10.64 1.77 -3.49
N PRO A 256 -11.57 0.96 -2.97
CA PRO A 256 -11.69 -0.44 -3.39
C PRO A 256 -12.11 -0.60 -4.86
N ASP A 257 -12.75 0.40 -5.44
CA ASP A 257 -13.24 0.45 -6.80
C ASP A 257 -12.24 1.03 -7.83
N ALA A 258 -11.02 1.38 -7.39
CA ALA A 258 -10.03 2.06 -8.24
C ALA A 258 -9.75 1.31 -9.55
N ALA A 259 -9.53 0.00 -9.50
CA ALA A 259 -9.25 -0.81 -10.69
C ALA A 259 -10.45 -0.83 -11.66
N GLN A 260 -11.66 -0.95 -11.14
CA GLN A 260 -12.90 -0.94 -11.92
C GLN A 260 -13.14 0.44 -12.55
N GLN A 261 -12.95 1.53 -11.82
CA GLN A 261 -13.06 2.89 -12.36
C GLN A 261 -12.05 3.12 -13.49
N ILE A 262 -10.80 2.66 -13.33
CA ILE A 262 -9.80 2.73 -14.38
C ILE A 262 -10.27 1.95 -15.62
N ALA A 263 -10.75 0.72 -15.46
CA ALA A 263 -11.23 -0.10 -16.57
C ALA A 263 -12.39 0.57 -17.32
N HIS A 264 -13.39 1.10 -16.62
CA HIS A 264 -14.50 1.84 -17.24
C HIS A 264 -14.01 3.08 -18.01
N ILE A 265 -13.07 3.86 -17.47
CA ILE A 265 -12.51 5.03 -18.16
C ILE A 265 -11.78 4.62 -19.43
N LEU A 266 -11.04 3.50 -19.41
CA LEU A 266 -10.33 2.99 -20.57
C LEU A 266 -11.30 2.45 -21.64
N ALA A 267 -12.33 1.70 -21.24
CA ALA A 267 -13.39 1.20 -22.11
C ALA A 267 -14.13 2.34 -22.82
N ALA A 268 -14.58 3.34 -22.07
CA ALA A 268 -15.22 4.54 -22.61
C ALA A 268 -14.33 5.29 -23.60
N LYS A 269 -13.01 5.29 -23.41
CA LYS A 269 -12.07 5.92 -24.35
C LYS A 269 -11.94 5.15 -25.66
N LEU A 270 -12.23 3.86 -25.65
CA LEU A 270 -12.28 3.00 -26.83
C LEU A 270 -13.66 2.97 -27.50
N GLY A 271 -14.69 3.57 -26.88
CA GLY A 271 -16.09 3.46 -27.32
C GLY A 271 -16.67 2.05 -27.13
N VAL A 272 -16.14 1.29 -26.17
CA VAL A 272 -16.63 -0.04 -25.75
C VAL A 272 -17.40 0.16 -24.46
N GLU A 273 -18.67 -0.26 -24.40
CA GLU A 273 -19.50 -0.29 -23.19
C GLU A 273 -19.24 -1.54 -22.36
#